data_e7f2184c0f7b7b3ae2325fc1b5c90dfe
#
_entry.id   e7f2184c0f7b7b3ae2325fc1b5c90dfe
#
_cell.length_a   1.000
_cell.length_b   1.000
_cell.length_c   1.000
_cell.angle_alpha   90.00
_cell.angle_beta   90.00
_cell.angle_gamma   90.00
#
_symmetry.space_group_name_H-M   'P 1'
#
loop_
_entity.id
_entity.type
_entity.pdbx_description
1 polymer ?
#
loop_
_entity_poly.entity_id
_entity_poly.type
_entity_poly.pdbx_seq_one_letter_code
_entity_poly.pdbx_strand_id
1 'polypeptide(L)'
;MARILTPVDACAIVQAMVEEMTGQSGSIQTVDSSNFVSVGESILRSGPENTINTLSLVLGRSFMAVRAYEAKLMILNSINSGLYANRIRKISYYSRPAQSSGAFNTTDNTGSTLYTNHAMGYDNGANGGASLPTMWEQNAPVPMEFNFGGRSVWDDSTTIYEDQLQVAFRSPEDFAAFVNGIMVEKGNDIESQKEAFNRMTLLNYMAGIYDLNAVNGAAIDMTAAYNADRGTSYTTTQILGTPAYLKDFVEFFVYTVKVLSNELTHRSIKYHWSPTKTIGGVNYELLRHTPKDKQKLILYKPFWIRAEATVMPEIFNPQYLKIENFEGVDYWQNENAPMAIDVTPSIPDTSDPTAQIAGSNVALDNVLGVLYDEDAIMVDYQLDSSYSTPVEARKRYRNIWWHFAKNAINDFTENGILLYMG
;
A
#
# COMPACT_ATOMS: atom_id res chain seq x y z
N MET A 1 19.87 -3.40 -9.56
CA MET A 1 20.98 -2.61 -10.18
C MET A 1 20.45 -1.99 -11.46
N ALA A 2 20.46 -0.68 -11.54
CA ALA A 2 20.14 0.01 -12.79
C ALA A 2 21.18 -0.37 -13.86
N ARG A 3 20.70 -0.84 -14.99
CA ARG A 3 21.56 -1.14 -16.14
C ARG A 3 21.84 0.16 -16.89
N ILE A 4 23.06 0.66 -16.80
CA ILE A 4 23.53 1.77 -17.62
C ILE A 4 23.52 1.32 -19.08
N LEU A 5 22.92 2.09 -19.98
CA LEU A 5 22.93 1.83 -21.41
C LEU A 5 24.37 1.82 -21.94
N THR A 6 24.70 0.78 -22.67
CA THR A 6 25.98 0.61 -23.33
C THR A 6 25.92 1.12 -24.78
N PRO A 7 27.07 1.34 -25.45
CA PRO A 7 27.07 1.67 -26.89
C PRO A 7 26.34 0.62 -27.76
N VAL A 8 26.33 -0.64 -27.32
CA VAL A 8 25.59 -1.70 -28.01
C VAL A 8 24.07 -1.50 -27.88
N ASP A 9 23.62 -1.08 -26.69
CA ASP A 9 22.21 -0.77 -26.48
C ASP A 9 21.80 0.48 -27.28
N ALA A 10 22.69 1.47 -27.45
CA ALA A 10 22.49 2.63 -28.32
C ALA A 10 22.27 2.22 -29.78
N CYS A 11 23.10 1.33 -30.29
CA CYS A 11 22.92 0.78 -31.63
C CYS A 11 21.59 0.04 -31.76
N ALA A 12 21.17 -0.75 -30.75
CA ALA A 12 19.90 -1.45 -30.75
C ALA A 12 18.69 -0.47 -30.73
N ILE A 13 18.79 0.64 -29.99
CA ILE A 13 17.76 1.68 -30.01
C ILE A 13 17.63 2.33 -31.38
N VAL A 14 18.75 2.69 -32.00
CA VAL A 14 18.76 3.29 -33.34
C VAL A 14 18.25 2.28 -34.37
N GLN A 15 18.57 0.98 -34.24
CA GLN A 15 18.02 -0.09 -35.07
C GLN A 15 16.47 -0.14 -34.92
N ALA A 16 15.96 -0.13 -33.73
CA ALA A 16 14.52 -0.13 -33.47
C ALA A 16 13.84 1.14 -34.05
N MET A 17 14.51 2.29 -33.98
CA MET A 17 14.02 3.53 -34.62
C MET A 17 13.91 3.39 -36.14
N VAL A 18 14.89 2.80 -36.79
CA VAL A 18 14.86 2.56 -38.26
C VAL A 18 13.74 1.58 -38.65
N GLU A 19 13.56 0.52 -37.88
CA GLU A 19 12.49 -0.46 -38.12
C GLU A 19 11.10 0.17 -37.95
N GLU A 20 10.89 0.99 -36.95
CA GLU A 20 9.62 1.69 -36.74
C GLU A 20 9.34 2.72 -37.84
N MET A 21 10.36 3.44 -38.30
CA MET A 21 10.23 4.44 -39.36
C MET A 21 9.94 3.81 -40.72
N THR A 22 10.48 2.65 -41.00
CA THR A 22 10.34 1.97 -42.31
C THR A 22 9.20 0.96 -42.33
N GLY A 23 8.68 0.56 -41.19
CA GLY A 23 7.65 -0.46 -41.03
C GLY A 23 8.16 -1.86 -41.41
N GLN A 24 9.47 -2.08 -41.57
CA GLN A 24 10.08 -3.34 -41.98
C GLN A 24 11.01 -3.83 -40.85
N SER A 25 10.70 -4.98 -40.31
CA SER A 25 11.53 -5.67 -39.34
C SER A 25 12.52 -6.60 -40.03
N GLY A 26 13.81 -6.47 -39.77
CA GLY A 26 14.85 -7.43 -40.14
C GLY A 26 15.39 -7.34 -41.55
N SER A 27 14.98 -6.39 -42.41
CA SER A 27 15.46 -6.24 -43.79
C SER A 27 16.51 -5.14 -43.97
N ILE A 28 16.88 -4.45 -42.91
CA ILE A 28 17.80 -3.30 -42.95
C ILE A 28 19.16 -3.70 -42.38
N GLN A 29 20.19 -3.08 -42.89
CA GLN A 29 21.55 -3.25 -42.39
C GLN A 29 21.60 -3.07 -40.88
N THR A 30 22.12 -4.04 -40.15
CA THR A 30 22.28 -3.98 -38.70
C THR A 30 23.09 -2.74 -38.30
N VAL A 31 22.59 -1.96 -37.36
CA VAL A 31 23.29 -0.77 -36.84
C VAL A 31 24.38 -1.24 -35.92
N ASP A 32 25.62 -0.87 -36.22
CA ASP A 32 26.80 -1.08 -35.38
C ASP A 32 27.60 0.21 -35.18
N SER A 33 28.67 0.15 -34.43
CA SER A 33 29.50 1.34 -34.15
C SER A 33 30.13 1.96 -35.42
N SER A 34 30.28 1.21 -36.51
CA SER A 34 30.90 1.67 -37.76
C SER A 34 29.94 2.47 -38.62
N ASN A 35 28.65 2.14 -38.61
CA ASN A 35 27.62 2.76 -39.43
C ASN A 35 26.67 3.67 -38.66
N PHE A 36 26.80 3.75 -37.31
CA PHE A 36 25.92 4.46 -36.41
C PHE A 36 25.70 5.93 -36.84
N VAL A 37 26.80 6.66 -37.13
CA VAL A 37 26.72 8.07 -37.51
C VAL A 37 25.99 8.26 -38.83
N SER A 38 26.30 7.42 -39.85
CA SER A 38 25.67 7.52 -41.18
C SER A 38 24.18 7.17 -41.14
N VAL A 39 23.80 6.20 -40.31
CA VAL A 39 22.39 5.85 -40.09
C VAL A 39 21.70 6.96 -39.31
N GLY A 40 22.32 7.52 -38.25
CA GLY A 40 21.81 8.63 -37.49
C GLY A 40 21.57 9.88 -38.35
N GLU A 41 22.53 10.24 -39.23
CA GLU A 41 22.33 11.34 -40.19
C GLU A 41 21.17 11.06 -41.17
N SER A 42 21.01 9.82 -41.63
CA SER A 42 19.91 9.43 -42.53
C SER A 42 18.55 9.56 -41.81
N ILE A 43 18.48 9.17 -40.56
CA ILE A 43 17.29 9.33 -39.72
C ILE A 43 16.97 10.84 -39.54
N LEU A 44 17.94 11.66 -39.18
CA LEU A 44 17.73 13.11 -39.03
C LEU A 44 17.29 13.78 -40.32
N ARG A 45 17.81 13.35 -41.49
CA ARG A 45 17.42 13.86 -42.79
C ARG A 45 16.04 13.44 -43.26
N SER A 46 15.50 12.30 -42.71
CA SER A 46 14.15 11.85 -43.03
C SER A 46 13.04 12.72 -42.44
N GLY A 47 13.43 13.67 -41.57
CA GLY A 47 12.59 14.66 -40.96
C GLY A 47 12.64 14.58 -39.42
N PRO A 48 12.90 15.70 -38.73
CA PRO A 48 13.04 15.74 -37.29
C PRO A 48 11.76 15.30 -36.55
N GLU A 49 10.60 15.50 -37.16
CA GLU A 49 9.32 15.04 -36.58
C GLU A 49 9.25 13.51 -36.45
N ASN A 50 9.62 12.80 -37.52
CA ASN A 50 9.62 11.34 -37.51
C ASN A 50 10.66 10.79 -36.54
N THR A 51 11.83 11.37 -36.50
CA THR A 51 12.93 10.96 -35.60
C THR A 51 12.52 11.07 -34.14
N ILE A 52 11.96 12.20 -33.72
CA ILE A 52 11.57 12.42 -32.33
C ILE A 52 10.32 11.58 -31.98
N ASN A 53 9.38 11.38 -32.92
CA ASN A 53 8.25 10.49 -32.70
C ASN A 53 8.71 9.06 -32.42
N THR A 54 9.60 8.55 -33.26
CA THR A 54 10.10 7.18 -33.13
C THR A 54 10.94 7.02 -31.88
N LEU A 55 11.80 8.01 -31.57
CA LEU A 55 12.54 8.03 -30.32
C LEU A 55 11.60 8.04 -29.11
N SER A 56 10.57 8.86 -29.12
CA SER A 56 9.55 8.92 -28.06
C SER A 56 8.86 7.57 -27.84
N LEU A 57 8.53 6.89 -28.93
CA LEU A 57 7.85 5.60 -28.89
C LEU A 57 8.76 4.49 -28.38
N VAL A 58 10.04 4.50 -28.77
CA VAL A 58 11.05 3.56 -28.29
C VAL A 58 11.37 3.84 -26.82
N LEU A 59 11.55 5.08 -26.41
CA LEU A 59 11.78 5.48 -25.02
C LEU A 59 10.57 5.14 -24.13
N GLY A 60 9.35 5.38 -24.61
CA GLY A 60 8.13 5.03 -23.86
C GLY A 60 8.02 3.53 -23.59
N ARG A 61 8.44 2.69 -24.52
CA ARG A 61 8.49 1.23 -24.34
C ARG A 61 9.65 0.76 -23.45
N SER A 62 10.80 1.45 -23.52
CA SER A 62 12.01 1.08 -22.77
C SER A 62 12.00 1.62 -21.35
N PHE A 63 11.27 2.69 -21.08
CA PHE A 63 11.21 3.39 -19.81
C PHE A 63 10.80 2.49 -18.63
N MET A 64 9.92 1.52 -18.84
CA MET A 64 9.49 0.55 -17.84
C MET A 64 10.56 -0.48 -17.47
N ALA A 65 11.62 -0.62 -18.26
CA ALA A 65 12.67 -1.62 -18.06
C ALA A 65 13.88 -1.12 -17.25
N VAL A 66 14.06 0.20 -17.12
CA VAL A 66 15.22 0.80 -16.46
C VAL A 66 14.83 1.36 -15.09
N ARG A 67 15.17 0.63 -14.03
CA ARG A 67 15.01 1.08 -12.66
C ARG A 67 16.36 1.55 -12.12
N ALA A 68 16.54 2.84 -11.94
CA ALA A 68 17.74 3.42 -11.32
C ALA A 68 17.58 3.60 -9.81
N TYR A 69 16.41 4.01 -9.36
CA TYR A 69 16.00 4.13 -7.96
C TYR A 69 14.87 3.14 -7.69
N GLU A 70 14.89 2.51 -6.53
CA GLU A 70 13.78 1.66 -6.07
C GLU A 70 13.00 2.42 -5.01
N ALA A 71 11.70 2.62 -5.24
CA ALA A 71 10.82 3.24 -4.26
C ALA A 71 10.81 2.42 -2.97
N LYS A 72 10.83 3.11 -1.83
CA LYS A 72 10.61 2.50 -0.52
C LYS A 72 9.12 2.18 -0.31
N LEU A 73 8.80 1.44 0.73
CA LEU A 73 7.43 0.97 1.03
C LEU A 73 6.86 0.05 -0.06
N MET A 74 7.71 -0.78 -0.63
CA MET A 74 7.30 -1.79 -1.62
C MET A 74 6.58 -3.00 -0.99
N ILE A 75 6.54 -3.07 0.34
CA ILE A 75 5.78 -4.08 1.09
C ILE A 75 4.27 -3.95 0.90
N LEU A 76 3.78 -2.75 0.50
CA LEU A 76 2.37 -2.56 0.21
C LEU A 76 1.94 -3.48 -0.94
N ASN A 77 0.78 -4.09 -0.80
CA ASN A 77 0.29 -5.02 -1.79
C ASN A 77 -0.02 -4.29 -3.11
N SER A 78 0.41 -4.84 -4.22
CA SER A 78 0.14 -4.27 -5.55
C SER A 78 -1.06 -4.98 -6.17
N ILE A 79 -2.05 -4.21 -6.57
CA ILE A 79 -3.24 -4.71 -7.26
C ILE A 79 -3.24 -4.19 -8.70
N ASN A 80 -3.63 -5.03 -9.64
CA ASN A 80 -3.82 -4.63 -11.02
C ASN A 80 -5.31 -4.42 -11.28
N SER A 81 -5.73 -3.15 -11.30
CA SER A 81 -7.13 -2.78 -11.54
C SER A 81 -7.55 -2.83 -13.02
N GLY A 82 -6.58 -3.01 -13.93
CA GLY A 82 -6.80 -2.95 -15.37
C GLY A 82 -7.04 -1.52 -15.89
N LEU A 83 -6.71 -1.29 -17.18
CA LEU A 83 -6.77 0.04 -17.81
C LEU A 83 -8.15 0.71 -17.77
N TYR A 84 -9.22 -0.07 -17.69
CA TYR A 84 -10.60 0.42 -17.78
C TYR A 84 -11.36 0.38 -16.45
N ALA A 85 -10.74 -0.15 -15.39
CA ALA A 85 -11.37 -0.22 -14.08
C ALA A 85 -11.32 1.15 -13.39
N ASN A 86 -12.47 1.82 -13.34
CA ASN A 86 -12.61 3.12 -12.69
C ASN A 86 -12.81 3.00 -11.17
N ARG A 87 -13.12 1.80 -10.68
CA ARG A 87 -13.24 1.48 -9.27
C ARG A 87 -13.04 -0.01 -9.01
N ILE A 88 -12.58 -0.34 -7.82
CA ILE A 88 -12.45 -1.71 -7.35
C ILE A 88 -13.60 -2.00 -6.41
N ARG A 89 -14.29 -3.11 -6.66
CA ARG A 89 -15.43 -3.55 -5.88
C ARG A 89 -15.03 -4.72 -5.00
N LYS A 90 -15.25 -4.57 -3.69
CA LYS A 90 -15.11 -5.66 -2.72
C LYS A 90 -16.46 -6.08 -2.20
N ILE A 91 -16.76 -7.38 -2.25
CA ILE A 91 -17.97 -7.96 -1.68
C ILE A 91 -17.57 -8.81 -0.49
N SER A 92 -18.13 -8.51 0.67
CA SER A 92 -17.99 -9.27 1.89
C SER A 92 -19.36 -9.73 2.40
N TYR A 93 -19.38 -10.67 3.31
CA TYR A 93 -20.62 -11.15 3.91
C TYR A 93 -20.56 -10.98 5.43
N TYR A 94 -21.65 -10.50 5.99
CA TYR A 94 -21.83 -10.47 7.44
C TYR A 94 -21.99 -11.86 7.99
N SER A 95 -21.41 -12.10 9.18
CA SER A 95 -21.61 -13.31 9.95
C SER A 95 -22.93 -13.24 10.70
N ARG A 96 -23.72 -14.29 10.58
CA ARG A 96 -24.91 -14.49 11.41
C ARG A 96 -24.50 -15.29 12.66
N PRO A 97 -24.92 -14.90 13.87
CA PRO A 97 -24.71 -15.72 15.06
C PRO A 97 -25.46 -17.06 14.91
N ALA A 98 -24.86 -18.12 15.44
CA ALA A 98 -25.50 -19.43 15.47
C ALA A 98 -26.77 -19.37 16.31
N GLN A 99 -27.81 -20.07 15.87
CA GLN A 99 -29.05 -20.25 16.61
C GLN A 99 -29.07 -21.65 17.27
N SER A 100 -29.66 -21.73 18.46
CA SER A 100 -29.89 -23.01 19.09
C SER A 100 -30.97 -23.79 18.37
N SER A 101 -30.81 -25.11 18.33
CA SER A 101 -31.83 -26.02 17.85
C SER A 101 -33.03 -26.19 18.83
N GLY A 102 -32.93 -25.57 20.01
CA GLY A 102 -33.96 -25.74 21.07
C GLY A 102 -34.01 -27.13 21.72
N ALA A 103 -33.07 -28.02 21.35
CA ALA A 103 -33.06 -29.41 21.79
C ALA A 103 -32.43 -29.62 23.17
N PHE A 104 -31.76 -28.62 23.72
CA PHE A 104 -31.03 -28.78 24.99
C PHE A 104 -31.73 -28.02 26.12
N ASN A 105 -31.90 -28.72 27.24
CA ASN A 105 -32.31 -28.09 28.47
C ASN A 105 -31.14 -27.33 29.08
N THR A 106 -31.28 -26.03 29.25
CA THR A 106 -30.24 -25.13 29.74
C THR A 106 -30.35 -24.81 31.22
N THR A 107 -31.26 -25.45 31.93
CA THR A 107 -31.43 -25.34 33.38
C THR A 107 -30.71 -26.48 34.10
N ASP A 108 -29.97 -26.17 35.17
CA ASP A 108 -29.39 -27.16 36.07
C ASP A 108 -30.46 -27.73 37.02
N ASN A 109 -30.08 -28.71 37.84
CA ASN A 109 -30.97 -29.35 38.83
C ASN A 109 -31.45 -28.40 39.93
N THR A 110 -30.87 -27.20 40.04
CA THR A 110 -31.27 -26.17 41.01
C THR A 110 -32.23 -25.16 40.41
N GLY A 111 -32.57 -25.30 39.14
CA GLY A 111 -33.37 -24.32 38.38
C GLY A 111 -32.58 -23.11 37.91
N SER A 112 -31.26 -23.09 38.10
CA SER A 112 -30.38 -22.04 37.62
C SER A 112 -30.10 -22.26 36.13
N THR A 113 -30.01 -21.19 35.39
CA THR A 113 -29.71 -21.22 33.98
C THR A 113 -28.23 -21.43 33.76
N LEU A 114 -27.83 -22.55 33.17
CA LEU A 114 -26.44 -22.86 32.87
C LEU A 114 -25.86 -21.95 31.78
N TYR A 115 -26.70 -21.48 30.87
CA TYR A 115 -26.33 -20.52 29.83
C TYR A 115 -27.25 -19.33 29.91
N THR A 116 -26.65 -18.14 30.10
CA THR A 116 -27.40 -16.87 30.12
C THR A 116 -27.87 -16.43 28.74
N ASN A 117 -27.34 -17.03 27.72
CA ASN A 117 -27.71 -16.71 26.35
C ASN A 117 -28.82 -17.63 25.86
N HIS A 118 -30.04 -17.29 26.21
CA HIS A 118 -31.24 -17.95 25.74
C HIS A 118 -31.72 -17.50 24.38
N ALA A 119 -30.87 -16.84 23.64
CA ALA A 119 -31.02 -16.81 22.20
C ALA A 119 -31.14 -18.21 21.61
N MET A 120 -31.14 -19.19 22.47
CA MET A 120 -31.42 -20.59 22.24
C MET A 120 -32.85 -20.88 21.89
N GLY A 121 -33.68 -19.89 21.72
CA GLY A 121 -34.96 -20.03 21.05
C GLY A 121 -35.99 -20.98 21.69
N TYR A 122 -35.66 -21.66 22.80
CA TYR A 122 -36.64 -22.41 23.55
C TYR A 122 -37.14 -21.57 24.70
N ASP A 123 -38.14 -20.81 24.42
CA ASP A 123 -38.92 -20.17 25.44
C ASP A 123 -40.24 -20.93 25.57
N ASN A 124 -40.44 -21.55 26.71
CA ASN A 124 -41.70 -22.14 27.11
C ASN A 124 -42.76 -21.08 27.48
N GLY A 125 -42.64 -19.87 26.92
CA GLY A 125 -43.54 -18.74 27.13
C GLY A 125 -43.21 -17.86 28.33
N ALA A 126 -42.07 -18.10 29.01
CA ALA A 126 -41.68 -17.29 30.17
C ALA A 126 -41.00 -15.97 29.83
N ASN A 127 -40.44 -15.85 28.62
CA ASN A 127 -39.66 -14.68 28.20
C ASN A 127 -40.19 -13.99 26.93
N GLY A 128 -41.47 -13.96 26.72
CA GLY A 128 -42.08 -13.12 25.69
C GLY A 128 -42.18 -13.72 24.30
N GLY A 129 -42.12 -15.02 24.18
CA GLY A 129 -42.63 -15.71 22.98
C GLY A 129 -41.67 -15.69 21.79
N ALA A 130 -40.39 -15.87 22.01
CA ALA A 130 -39.49 -16.15 20.90
C ALA A 130 -39.90 -17.46 20.23
N SER A 131 -40.40 -17.39 19.01
CA SER A 131 -40.78 -18.60 18.26
C SER A 131 -39.55 -19.41 17.93
N LEU A 132 -39.66 -20.73 18.10
CA LEU A 132 -38.64 -21.66 17.64
C LEU A 132 -38.34 -21.48 16.16
N PRO A 133 -37.07 -21.49 15.74
CA PRO A 133 -36.73 -21.47 14.32
C PRO A 133 -37.46 -22.65 13.63
N THR A 134 -38.18 -22.35 12.57
CA THR A 134 -38.86 -23.37 11.77
C THR A 134 -37.92 -23.88 10.68
N MET A 135 -38.10 -25.14 10.26
CA MET A 135 -37.33 -25.67 9.12
C MET A 135 -37.53 -24.93 7.82
N TRP A 136 -38.50 -24.03 7.75
CA TRP A 136 -38.83 -23.19 6.60
C TRP A 136 -38.28 -21.79 6.73
N GLU A 137 -37.53 -21.48 7.79
CA GLU A 137 -36.90 -20.19 7.97
C GLU A 137 -35.82 -19.97 6.92
N GLN A 138 -35.92 -18.88 6.17
CA GLN A 138 -34.98 -18.54 5.15
C GLN A 138 -33.91 -17.59 5.74
N ASN A 139 -32.67 -18.04 5.76
CA ASN A 139 -31.52 -17.28 6.24
C ASN A 139 -30.58 -16.96 5.05
N ALA A 140 -30.96 -16.00 4.24
CA ALA A 140 -30.13 -15.57 3.12
C ALA A 140 -28.83 -14.91 3.62
N PRO A 141 -27.69 -15.16 2.97
CA PRO A 141 -26.46 -14.43 3.25
C PRO A 141 -26.65 -12.94 3.05
N VAL A 142 -26.16 -12.12 3.97
CA VAL A 142 -26.25 -10.66 3.89
C VAL A 142 -24.96 -10.12 3.31
N PRO A 143 -24.97 -9.66 2.05
CA PRO A 143 -23.77 -9.09 1.44
C PRO A 143 -23.54 -7.65 1.91
N MET A 144 -22.27 -7.28 1.95
CA MET A 144 -21.80 -5.91 2.13
C MET A 144 -20.87 -5.58 0.96
N GLU A 145 -21.11 -4.47 0.32
CA GLU A 145 -20.34 -4.02 -0.82
C GLU A 145 -19.54 -2.77 -0.45
N PHE A 146 -18.24 -2.80 -0.73
CA PHE A 146 -17.39 -1.64 -0.70
C PHE A 146 -16.91 -1.31 -2.10
N ASN A 147 -16.89 -0.02 -2.41
CA ASN A 147 -16.38 0.49 -3.67
C ASN A 147 -15.21 1.41 -3.35
N PHE A 148 -14.00 0.97 -3.76
CA PHE A 148 -12.79 1.78 -3.69
C PHE A 148 -12.54 2.35 -5.07
N GLY A 149 -12.21 3.61 -5.16
CA GLY A 149 -11.85 4.10 -6.43
C GLY A 149 -11.89 5.57 -6.62
N GLY A 150 -11.44 5.93 -7.72
CA GLY A 150 -11.05 7.19 -8.22
C GLY A 150 -9.66 7.03 -8.78
N ARG A 151 -9.57 6.46 -10.02
CA ARG A 151 -8.32 6.45 -10.75
C ARG A 151 -7.82 7.89 -10.86
N SER A 152 -6.68 8.19 -10.25
CA SER A 152 -6.01 9.47 -10.40
C SER A 152 -5.02 9.39 -11.56
N VAL A 153 -5.20 10.24 -12.58
CA VAL A 153 -4.26 10.33 -13.69
C VAL A 153 -3.26 11.42 -13.38
N TRP A 154 -2.00 11.07 -13.49
CA TRP A 154 -0.86 11.98 -13.32
C TRP A 154 -0.11 12.03 -14.64
N ASP A 155 0.43 13.17 -14.96
CA ASP A 155 1.25 13.38 -16.13
C ASP A 155 2.62 13.94 -15.75
N ASP A 156 3.61 13.52 -16.48
CA ASP A 156 4.97 14.06 -16.42
C ASP A 156 5.49 14.33 -17.83
N SER A 157 6.33 15.32 -17.99
CA SER A 157 6.79 15.71 -19.31
C SER A 157 8.31 15.93 -19.36
N THR A 158 8.87 15.71 -20.54
CA THR A 158 10.25 16.04 -20.85
C THR A 158 10.32 16.74 -22.20
N THR A 159 11.13 17.80 -22.26
CA THR A 159 11.38 18.54 -23.49
C THR A 159 12.67 18.08 -24.12
N ILE A 160 12.62 17.72 -25.41
CA ILE A 160 13.78 17.34 -26.20
C ILE A 160 13.99 18.42 -27.26
N TYR A 161 15.19 18.96 -27.30
CA TYR A 161 15.62 19.93 -28.33
C TYR A 161 16.29 19.20 -29.50
N GLU A 162 16.00 19.62 -30.73
CA GLU A 162 16.59 19.06 -31.94
C GLU A 162 18.13 19.16 -31.93
N ASP A 163 18.67 20.28 -31.46
CA ASP A 163 20.11 20.48 -31.39
C ASP A 163 20.81 19.50 -30.45
N GLN A 164 20.15 19.12 -29.32
CA GLN A 164 20.68 18.12 -28.40
C GLN A 164 20.70 16.73 -29.07
N LEU A 165 19.64 16.41 -29.81
CA LEU A 165 19.55 15.15 -30.52
C LEU A 165 20.61 15.03 -31.62
N GLN A 166 20.85 16.11 -32.36
CA GLN A 166 21.92 16.17 -33.39
C GLN A 166 23.30 15.93 -32.78
N VAL A 167 23.59 16.52 -31.63
CA VAL A 167 24.85 16.29 -30.91
C VAL A 167 24.96 14.84 -30.41
N ALA A 168 23.86 14.25 -29.93
CA ALA A 168 23.83 12.88 -29.45
C ALA A 168 24.14 11.86 -30.54
N PHE A 169 23.73 12.09 -31.81
CA PHE A 169 24.06 11.19 -32.92
C PHE A 169 25.51 11.25 -33.40
N ARG A 170 26.36 12.02 -32.74
CA ARG A 170 27.77 12.12 -33.08
C ARG A 170 28.57 10.85 -32.82
N SER A 171 28.21 10.13 -31.80
CA SER A 171 28.76 8.80 -31.49
C SER A 171 27.76 7.91 -30.75
N PRO A 172 27.91 6.58 -30.78
CA PRO A 172 27.06 5.70 -30.00
C PRO A 172 27.14 5.94 -28.47
N GLU A 173 28.34 6.35 -28.00
CA GLU A 173 28.60 6.68 -26.60
C GLU A 173 27.84 7.94 -26.17
N ASP A 174 27.87 9.02 -27.00
CA ASP A 174 27.16 10.26 -26.74
C ASP A 174 25.65 10.06 -26.75
N PHE A 175 25.14 9.24 -27.69
CA PHE A 175 23.73 8.90 -27.75
C PHE A 175 23.28 8.07 -26.52
N ALA A 176 24.08 7.06 -26.13
CA ALA A 176 23.80 6.29 -24.92
C ALA A 176 23.79 7.17 -23.67
N ALA A 177 24.72 8.11 -23.55
CA ALA A 177 24.77 9.07 -22.44
C ALA A 177 23.55 9.99 -22.42
N PHE A 178 23.12 10.48 -23.58
CA PHE A 178 21.93 11.33 -23.73
C PHE A 178 20.66 10.60 -23.29
N VAL A 179 20.45 9.38 -23.83
CA VAL A 179 19.27 8.57 -23.50
C VAL A 179 19.30 8.18 -22.02
N ASN A 180 20.46 7.77 -21.50
CA ASN A 180 20.60 7.45 -20.06
C ASN A 180 20.24 8.64 -19.18
N GLY A 181 20.72 9.85 -19.52
CA GLY A 181 20.43 11.05 -18.74
C GLY A 181 18.93 11.30 -18.62
N ILE A 182 18.19 11.22 -19.72
CA ILE A 182 16.74 11.41 -19.73
C ILE A 182 16.04 10.27 -18.97
N MET A 183 16.40 9.03 -19.27
CA MET A 183 15.68 7.87 -18.74
C MET A 183 15.92 7.65 -17.24
N VAL A 184 17.16 7.82 -16.78
CA VAL A 184 17.51 7.67 -15.37
C VAL A 184 16.82 8.75 -14.52
N GLU A 185 16.88 10.00 -14.97
CA GLU A 185 16.24 11.11 -14.24
C GLU A 185 14.72 10.91 -14.15
N LYS A 186 14.07 10.60 -15.29
CA LYS A 186 12.64 10.33 -15.30
C LYS A 186 12.26 9.08 -14.51
N GLY A 187 13.07 8.03 -14.57
CA GLY A 187 12.90 6.85 -13.73
C GLY A 187 12.93 7.19 -12.24
N ASN A 188 13.90 8.00 -11.82
CA ASN A 188 14.02 8.45 -10.43
C ASN A 188 12.83 9.30 -10.00
N ASP A 189 12.36 10.22 -10.85
CA ASP A 189 11.18 11.05 -10.56
C ASP A 189 9.94 10.20 -10.32
N ILE A 190 9.71 9.20 -11.19
CA ILE A 190 8.56 8.30 -11.06
C ILE A 190 8.65 7.44 -9.81
N GLU A 191 9.81 6.87 -9.51
CA GLU A 191 9.98 6.06 -8.29
C GLU A 191 9.81 6.94 -7.04
N SER A 192 10.29 8.19 -7.05
CA SER A 192 10.06 9.15 -5.97
C SER A 192 8.57 9.49 -5.80
N GLN A 193 7.85 9.66 -6.90
CA GLN A 193 6.40 9.88 -6.86
C GLN A 193 5.63 8.64 -6.36
N LYS A 194 6.07 7.43 -6.71
CA LYS A 194 5.51 6.19 -6.17
C LYS A 194 5.74 6.10 -4.67
N GLU A 195 6.95 6.39 -4.20
CA GLU A 195 7.24 6.39 -2.76
C GLU A 195 6.35 7.39 -2.01
N ALA A 196 6.22 8.62 -2.53
CA ALA A 196 5.36 9.63 -1.92
C ALA A 196 3.89 9.17 -1.85
N PHE A 197 3.40 8.52 -2.89
CA PHE A 197 2.04 7.98 -2.94
C PHE A 197 1.84 6.79 -2.00
N ASN A 198 2.81 5.86 -1.93
CA ASN A 198 2.80 4.75 -0.98
C ASN A 198 2.76 5.29 0.46
N ARG A 199 3.60 6.28 0.76
CA ARG A 199 3.66 6.94 2.06
C ARG A 199 2.33 7.62 2.42
N MET A 200 1.75 8.38 1.49
CA MET A 200 0.45 9.01 1.67
C MET A 200 -0.65 7.98 1.96
N THR A 201 -0.68 6.88 1.23
CA THR A 201 -1.66 5.80 1.42
C THR A 201 -1.51 5.13 2.78
N LEU A 202 -0.26 4.86 3.19
CA LEU A 202 0.06 4.30 4.51
C LEU A 202 -0.35 5.24 5.64
N LEU A 203 -0.03 6.53 5.52
CA LEU A 203 -0.36 7.54 6.53
C LEU A 203 -1.88 7.71 6.68
N ASN A 204 -2.62 7.70 5.57
CA ASN A 204 -4.08 7.74 5.60
C ASN A 204 -4.65 6.52 6.34
N TYR A 205 -4.09 5.35 6.11
CA TYR A 205 -4.50 4.13 6.82
C TYR A 205 -4.20 4.20 8.31
N MET A 206 -2.98 4.62 8.69
CA MET A 206 -2.58 4.75 10.11
C MET A 206 -3.44 5.77 10.86
N ALA A 207 -3.70 6.93 10.26
CA ALA A 207 -4.56 7.95 10.84
C ALA A 207 -6.02 7.47 10.93
N GLY A 208 -6.50 6.74 9.92
CA GLY A 208 -7.85 6.17 9.92
C GLY A 208 -8.05 5.10 11.00
N ILE A 209 -7.06 4.23 11.25
CA ILE A 209 -7.09 3.30 12.39
C ILE A 209 -7.23 4.05 13.71
N TYR A 210 -6.47 5.14 13.89
CA TYR A 210 -6.53 5.94 15.10
C TYR A 210 -7.89 6.61 15.29
N ASP A 211 -8.43 7.22 14.25
CA ASP A 211 -9.73 7.90 14.28
C ASP A 211 -10.88 6.92 14.56
N LEU A 212 -10.80 5.70 14.02
CA LEU A 212 -11.77 4.63 14.25
C LEU A 212 -11.54 3.83 15.56
N ASN A 213 -10.51 4.18 16.34
CA ASN A 213 -10.09 3.42 17.53
C ASN A 213 -11.19 3.28 18.59
N ALA A 214 -12.02 4.30 18.78
CA ALA A 214 -13.14 4.25 19.73
C ALA A 214 -14.13 3.11 19.44
N VAL A 215 -14.17 2.62 18.17
CA VAL A 215 -15.08 1.57 17.73
C VAL A 215 -14.42 0.19 17.79
N ASN A 216 -13.12 0.09 17.48
CA ASN A 216 -12.45 -1.20 17.25
C ASN A 216 -11.21 -1.48 18.11
N GLY A 217 -10.70 -0.49 18.87
CA GLY A 217 -9.54 -0.66 19.74
C GLY A 217 -8.22 -1.00 19.01
N ALA A 218 -8.09 -0.63 17.73
CA ALA A 218 -6.96 -1.00 16.89
C ALA A 218 -5.74 -0.07 17.03
N ALA A 219 -5.85 1.06 17.73
CA ALA A 219 -4.71 1.92 18.03
C ALA A 219 -4.26 1.68 19.47
N ILE A 220 -3.02 1.28 19.66
CA ILE A 220 -2.47 0.87 20.96
C ILE A 220 -1.40 1.86 21.40
N ASP A 221 -1.66 2.52 22.54
CA ASP A 221 -0.64 3.30 23.23
C ASP A 221 0.31 2.37 23.97
N MET A 222 1.50 2.22 23.41
CA MET A 222 2.54 1.34 23.95
C MET A 222 3.13 1.87 25.27
N THR A 223 3.11 3.20 25.52
CA THR A 223 3.52 3.77 26.81
C THR A 223 2.53 3.39 27.91
N ALA A 224 1.24 3.56 27.66
CA ALA A 224 0.20 3.21 28.61
C ALA A 224 0.18 1.68 28.87
N ALA A 225 0.30 0.87 27.82
CA ALA A 225 0.36 -0.59 27.92
C ALA A 225 1.58 -1.09 28.72
N TYR A 226 2.75 -0.51 28.46
CA TYR A 226 3.98 -0.80 29.21
C TYR A 226 3.86 -0.43 30.70
N ASN A 227 3.38 0.77 30.98
CA ASN A 227 3.18 1.22 32.35
C ASN A 227 2.18 0.35 33.11
N ALA A 228 1.13 -0.10 32.45
CA ALA A 228 0.14 -1.01 33.05
C ALA A 228 0.75 -2.38 33.35
N ASP A 229 1.56 -2.93 32.44
CA ASP A 229 2.22 -4.23 32.62
C ASP A 229 3.28 -4.21 33.74
N ARG A 230 4.09 -3.14 33.80
CA ARG A 230 5.19 -3.01 34.76
C ARG A 230 4.78 -2.35 36.07
N GLY A 231 3.57 -1.82 36.20
CA GLY A 231 3.11 -1.05 37.37
C GLY A 231 3.89 0.27 37.56
N THR A 232 4.28 0.89 36.45
CA THR A 232 5.05 2.15 36.43
C THR A 232 4.24 3.31 35.88
N SER A 233 4.82 4.52 35.88
CA SER A 233 4.20 5.73 35.34
C SER A 233 5.24 6.56 34.54
N TYR A 234 6.06 5.91 33.72
CA TYR A 234 7.07 6.59 32.93
C TYR A 234 6.44 7.31 31.75
N THR A 235 6.99 8.49 31.43
CA THR A 235 6.64 9.21 30.21
C THR A 235 7.41 8.64 29.03
N THR A 236 6.90 8.85 27.80
CA THR A 236 7.56 8.48 26.54
C THR A 236 9.00 9.01 26.47
N THR A 237 9.22 10.27 26.89
CA THR A 237 10.56 10.87 26.93
C THR A 237 11.50 10.14 27.90
N GLN A 238 11.01 9.70 29.07
CA GLN A 238 11.81 8.94 30.04
C GLN A 238 12.17 7.56 29.49
N ILE A 239 11.22 6.86 28.85
CA ILE A 239 11.44 5.54 28.25
C ILE A 239 12.48 5.62 27.13
N LEU A 240 12.32 6.55 26.20
CA LEU A 240 13.23 6.72 25.06
C LEU A 240 14.59 7.33 25.46
N GLY A 241 14.63 8.13 26.54
CA GLY A 241 15.85 8.84 27.00
C GLY A 241 16.76 8.00 27.90
N THR A 242 16.21 7.01 28.63
CA THR A 242 16.98 6.22 29.61
C THR A 242 17.29 4.83 29.07
N PRO A 243 18.57 4.42 28.87
CA PRO A 243 18.92 3.14 28.28
C PRO A 243 18.33 1.92 28.99
N ALA A 244 18.22 1.96 30.32
CA ALA A 244 17.64 0.85 31.09
C ALA A 244 16.15 0.69 30.84
N TYR A 245 15.39 1.79 30.79
CA TYR A 245 13.96 1.75 30.49
C TYR A 245 13.70 1.37 29.04
N LEU A 246 14.52 1.88 28.13
CA LEU A 246 14.43 1.53 26.73
C LEU A 246 14.61 0.03 26.49
N LYS A 247 15.59 -0.59 27.18
CA LYS A 247 15.83 -2.03 27.06
C LYS A 247 14.60 -2.83 27.50
N ASP A 248 14.07 -2.56 28.67
CA ASP A 248 12.88 -3.26 29.17
C ASP A 248 11.64 -2.99 28.31
N PHE A 249 11.49 -1.74 27.82
CA PHE A 249 10.42 -1.38 26.89
C PHE A 249 10.52 -2.15 25.57
N VAL A 250 11.70 -2.33 25.03
CA VAL A 250 11.90 -3.10 23.78
C VAL A 250 11.54 -4.57 23.98
N GLU A 251 11.92 -5.17 25.11
CA GLU A 251 11.50 -6.56 25.44
C GLU A 251 9.96 -6.66 25.50
N PHE A 252 9.32 -5.72 26.18
CA PHE A 252 7.86 -5.60 26.25
C PHE A 252 7.25 -5.40 24.86
N PHE A 253 7.82 -4.51 24.03
CA PHE A 253 7.35 -4.25 22.68
C PHE A 253 7.32 -5.50 21.82
N VAL A 254 8.43 -6.24 21.78
CA VAL A 254 8.54 -7.50 21.01
C VAL A 254 7.54 -8.53 21.51
N TYR A 255 7.40 -8.69 22.81
CA TYR A 255 6.39 -9.56 23.40
C TYR A 255 4.98 -9.17 22.95
N THR A 256 4.63 -7.90 23.08
CA THR A 256 3.30 -7.39 22.72
C THR A 256 3.01 -7.57 21.23
N VAL A 257 3.93 -7.24 20.33
CA VAL A 257 3.75 -7.45 18.88
C VAL A 257 3.52 -8.93 18.55
N LYS A 258 4.20 -9.85 19.23
CA LYS A 258 3.98 -11.31 19.04
C LYS A 258 2.59 -11.75 19.51
N VAL A 259 2.13 -11.22 20.65
CA VAL A 259 0.78 -11.50 21.18
C VAL A 259 -0.26 -10.99 20.20
N LEU A 260 -0.14 -9.73 19.76
CA LEU A 260 -1.05 -9.12 18.79
C LEU A 260 -1.07 -9.88 17.46
N SER A 261 0.11 -10.25 16.94
CA SER A 261 0.20 -11.09 15.73
C SER A 261 -0.51 -12.43 15.89
N ASN A 262 -0.50 -13.02 17.09
CA ASN A 262 -1.25 -14.25 17.36
C ASN A 262 -2.75 -13.98 17.49
N GLU A 263 -3.15 -12.86 18.12
CA GLU A 263 -4.56 -12.48 18.23
C GLU A 263 -5.21 -12.21 16.88
N LEU A 264 -4.48 -11.63 15.92
CA LEU A 264 -4.98 -11.41 14.56
C LEU A 264 -5.33 -12.71 13.83
N THR A 265 -4.77 -13.86 14.24
CA THR A 265 -5.14 -15.16 13.65
C THR A 265 -6.52 -15.67 14.11
N HIS A 266 -7.07 -15.10 15.17
CA HIS A 266 -8.39 -15.45 15.66
C HIS A 266 -9.47 -14.65 14.95
N ARG A 267 -10.53 -15.32 14.55
CA ARG A 267 -11.69 -14.69 13.93
C ARG A 267 -12.46 -13.87 14.96
N SER A 268 -12.40 -12.55 14.85
CA SER A 268 -12.98 -11.60 15.81
C SER A 268 -13.50 -10.33 15.14
N ILE A 269 -14.13 -9.45 15.92
CA ILE A 269 -14.51 -8.08 15.53
C ILE A 269 -13.45 -7.06 15.93
N LYS A 270 -12.35 -7.48 16.58
CA LYS A 270 -11.27 -6.60 17.02
C LYS A 270 -10.36 -6.24 15.85
N TYR A 271 -9.71 -5.12 15.98
CA TYR A 271 -8.62 -4.65 15.11
C TYR A 271 -9.01 -4.31 13.67
N HIS A 272 -10.31 -4.19 13.38
CA HIS A 272 -10.82 -3.69 12.12
C HIS A 272 -12.13 -2.93 12.34
N TRP A 273 -12.52 -2.13 11.38
CA TRP A 273 -13.82 -1.49 11.38
C TRP A 273 -14.89 -2.54 11.01
N SER A 274 -15.81 -2.78 11.95
CA SER A 274 -16.90 -3.74 11.78
C SER A 274 -18.25 -3.01 11.85
N PRO A 275 -18.83 -2.61 10.71
CA PRO A 275 -20.18 -2.08 10.70
C PRO A 275 -21.18 -3.17 11.11
N THR A 276 -22.11 -2.81 11.97
CA THR A 276 -23.16 -3.73 12.43
C THR A 276 -24.42 -3.52 11.58
N LYS A 277 -25.04 -4.60 11.14
CA LYS A 277 -26.32 -4.57 10.44
C LYS A 277 -27.36 -5.37 11.20
N THR A 278 -28.46 -4.72 11.56
CA THR A 278 -29.58 -5.39 12.27
C THR A 278 -30.66 -5.75 11.28
N ILE A 279 -31.02 -7.02 11.19
CA ILE A 279 -32.10 -7.52 10.34
C ILE A 279 -32.98 -8.45 11.18
N GLY A 280 -34.28 -8.15 11.25
CA GLY A 280 -35.21 -8.96 12.03
C GLY A 280 -34.88 -9.05 13.52
N GLY A 281 -34.24 -8.01 14.09
CA GLY A 281 -33.80 -8.01 15.49
C GLY A 281 -32.48 -8.76 15.75
N VAL A 282 -31.86 -9.36 14.75
CA VAL A 282 -30.57 -10.05 14.85
C VAL A 282 -29.46 -9.12 14.37
N ASN A 283 -28.40 -8.96 15.17
CA ASN A 283 -27.23 -8.20 14.81
C ASN A 283 -26.26 -9.09 14.03
N TYR A 284 -25.90 -8.61 12.86
CA TYR A 284 -24.90 -9.22 11.99
C TYR A 284 -23.61 -8.43 12.11
N GLU A 285 -22.50 -9.12 12.32
CA GLU A 285 -21.17 -8.55 12.52
C GLU A 285 -20.23 -9.00 11.41
N LEU A 286 -19.24 -8.16 11.11
CA LEU A 286 -18.16 -8.51 10.20
C LEU A 286 -17.02 -9.11 11.01
N LEU A 287 -16.77 -10.40 10.87
CA LEU A 287 -15.68 -11.10 11.55
C LEU A 287 -14.49 -11.28 10.61
N ARG A 288 -13.30 -10.92 11.06
CA ARG A 288 -12.03 -11.05 10.31
C ARG A 288 -11.00 -11.85 11.08
N HIS A 289 -10.07 -12.44 10.34
CA HIS A 289 -8.85 -13.04 10.85
C HIS A 289 -7.76 -12.91 9.80
N THR A 290 -6.52 -12.76 10.23
CA THR A 290 -5.35 -12.64 9.36
C THR A 290 -4.35 -13.73 9.68
N PRO A 291 -4.15 -14.72 8.78
CA PRO A 291 -3.09 -15.71 8.91
C PRO A 291 -1.72 -15.05 8.99
N LYS A 292 -0.73 -15.71 9.63
CA LYS A 292 0.59 -15.12 9.87
C LYS A 292 1.37 -14.79 8.61
N ASP A 293 1.20 -15.56 7.56
CA ASP A 293 1.81 -15.36 6.24
C ASP A 293 1.28 -14.13 5.50
N LYS A 294 0.08 -13.67 5.86
CA LYS A 294 -0.56 -12.48 5.30
C LYS A 294 -0.39 -11.21 6.15
N GLN A 295 0.23 -11.34 7.31
CA GLN A 295 0.53 -10.20 8.16
C GLN A 295 1.73 -9.44 7.65
N LYS A 296 1.63 -8.11 7.61
CA LYS A 296 2.72 -7.20 7.26
C LYS A 296 2.99 -6.25 8.41
N LEU A 297 4.28 -5.99 8.68
CA LEU A 297 4.72 -5.10 9.74
C LEU A 297 5.63 -4.02 9.17
N ILE A 298 5.26 -2.76 9.38
CA ILE A 298 6.12 -1.61 9.07
C ILE A 298 6.47 -0.92 10.38
N LEU A 299 7.77 -0.74 10.64
CA LEU A 299 8.26 -0.08 11.85
C LEU A 299 9.15 1.12 11.51
N TYR A 300 9.23 2.05 12.45
CA TYR A 300 10.19 3.13 12.43
C TYR A 300 11.62 2.57 12.61
N LYS A 301 12.41 2.60 11.56
CA LYS A 301 13.70 1.93 11.48
C LYS A 301 14.74 2.41 12.50
N PRO A 302 14.90 3.73 12.79
CA PRO A 302 15.86 4.16 13.81
C PRO A 302 15.53 3.64 15.21
N PHE A 303 14.24 3.50 15.57
CA PHE A 303 13.84 2.84 16.82
C PHE A 303 14.27 1.37 16.80
N TRP A 304 14.03 0.67 15.70
CA TRP A 304 14.41 -0.72 15.54
C TRP A 304 15.92 -0.93 15.64
N ILE A 305 16.72 -0.14 14.92
CA ILE A 305 18.19 -0.20 14.98
C ILE A 305 18.71 0.06 16.41
N ARG A 306 18.13 1.03 17.11
CA ARG A 306 18.47 1.32 18.51
C ARG A 306 18.09 0.17 19.42
N ALA A 307 16.97 -0.47 19.17
CA ALA A 307 16.51 -1.66 19.85
C ALA A 307 17.50 -2.84 19.66
N GLU A 308 17.91 -3.12 18.44
CA GLU A 308 18.93 -4.13 18.11
C GLU A 308 20.27 -3.86 18.80
N ALA A 309 20.70 -2.60 18.83
CA ALA A 309 21.96 -2.21 19.46
C ALA A 309 21.95 -2.29 21.01
N THR A 310 20.76 -2.16 21.61
CA THR A 310 20.61 -2.09 23.07
C THR A 310 20.28 -3.44 23.68
N VAL A 311 19.53 -4.27 22.96
CA VAL A 311 19.12 -5.62 23.37
C VAL A 311 19.99 -6.63 22.64
N MET A 312 20.72 -7.45 23.40
CA MET A 312 21.67 -8.41 22.87
C MET A 312 21.14 -9.25 21.70
N PRO A 313 22.00 -9.70 20.76
CA PRO A 313 21.62 -10.42 19.54
C PRO A 313 20.77 -11.68 19.75
N GLU A 314 20.75 -12.21 20.97
CA GLU A 314 19.99 -13.43 21.31
C GLU A 314 18.47 -13.23 21.34
N ILE A 315 17.99 -11.99 21.55
CA ILE A 315 16.55 -11.70 21.64
C ILE A 315 16.00 -11.16 20.31
N PHE A 316 16.84 -10.54 19.51
CA PHE A 316 16.49 -9.88 18.26
C PHE A 316 17.03 -10.58 17.01
N ASN A 317 16.72 -11.84 16.84
CA ASN A 317 16.86 -12.43 15.52
C ASN A 317 15.54 -12.17 14.75
N PRO A 318 15.57 -11.54 13.54
CA PRO A 318 14.37 -11.34 12.70
C PRO A 318 13.58 -12.65 12.46
N GLN A 319 14.28 -13.79 12.46
CA GLN A 319 13.67 -15.11 12.40
C GLN A 319 12.78 -15.45 13.60
N TYR A 320 12.95 -14.78 14.75
CA TYR A 320 12.09 -15.00 15.92
C TYR A 320 10.77 -14.24 15.88
N LEU A 321 10.70 -13.11 15.15
CA LEU A 321 9.42 -12.45 14.92
C LEU A 321 8.51 -13.27 14.00
N LYS A 322 9.09 -14.09 13.10
CA LYS A 322 8.36 -14.89 12.09
C LYS A 322 7.29 -14.10 11.31
N ILE A 323 7.43 -12.80 11.25
CA ILE A 323 6.67 -11.97 10.34
C ILE A 323 7.56 -11.89 9.10
N GLU A 324 7.21 -12.67 8.09
CA GLU A 324 8.01 -12.82 6.86
C GLU A 324 8.05 -11.51 6.05
N ASN A 325 7.07 -10.62 6.29
CA ASN A 325 6.91 -9.36 5.58
C ASN A 325 7.14 -8.18 6.53
N PHE A 326 8.40 -7.80 6.71
CA PHE A 326 8.83 -6.67 7.54
C PHE A 326 9.55 -5.62 6.69
N GLU A 327 9.20 -4.35 6.89
CA GLU A 327 9.90 -3.21 6.31
C GLU A 327 10.14 -2.12 7.36
N GLY A 328 11.29 -1.45 7.27
CA GLY A 328 11.63 -0.31 8.12
C GLY A 328 11.61 1.00 7.35
N VAL A 329 10.96 2.02 7.90
CA VAL A 329 10.93 3.38 7.36
C VAL A 329 11.78 4.34 8.19
N ASP A 330 12.46 5.26 7.53
CA ASP A 330 13.34 6.23 8.19
C ASP A 330 12.56 7.42 8.78
N TYR A 331 11.39 7.75 8.22
CA TYR A 331 10.44 8.74 8.71
C TYR A 331 9.04 8.45 8.19
N TRP A 332 8.00 8.90 8.90
CA TRP A 332 6.62 8.70 8.47
C TRP A 332 6.16 9.77 7.47
N GLN A 333 6.09 11.01 7.89
CA GLN A 333 5.58 12.12 7.07
C GLN A 333 6.65 13.15 6.73
N ASN A 334 7.49 13.52 7.70
CA ASN A 334 8.48 14.58 7.57
C ASN A 334 9.80 14.16 8.21
N GLU A 335 10.91 14.41 7.52
CA GLU A 335 12.27 14.14 8.01
C GLU A 335 12.63 14.93 9.27
N ASN A 336 12.07 16.13 9.46
CA ASN A 336 12.31 16.97 10.63
C ASN A 336 11.58 16.47 11.90
N ALA A 337 10.48 15.70 11.70
CA ALA A 337 9.73 15.06 12.76
C ALA A 337 9.47 13.60 12.37
N PRO A 338 10.50 12.74 12.39
CA PRO A 338 10.46 11.45 11.70
C PRO A 338 9.46 10.45 12.30
N MET A 339 9.12 10.57 13.58
CA MET A 339 8.15 9.71 14.25
C MET A 339 6.73 10.29 14.26
N ALA A 340 6.56 11.54 13.83
CA ALA A 340 5.28 12.21 13.89
C ALA A 340 4.45 12.00 12.62
N ILE A 341 3.14 12.00 12.82
CA ILE A 341 2.13 12.10 11.76
C ILE A 341 1.13 13.21 12.09
N ASP A 342 0.68 13.93 11.08
CA ASP A 342 -0.38 14.96 11.17
C ASP A 342 -1.23 14.87 9.90
N VAL A 343 -2.33 14.11 9.96
CA VAL A 343 -3.12 13.71 8.80
C VAL A 343 -4.61 13.73 9.11
N THR A 344 -5.40 14.27 8.22
CA THR A 344 -6.85 14.08 8.21
C THR A 344 -7.20 12.90 7.30
N PRO A 345 -7.56 11.73 7.84
CA PRO A 345 -7.78 10.54 7.04
C PRO A 345 -9.12 10.60 6.29
N SER A 346 -9.18 9.87 5.18
CA SER A 346 -10.44 9.48 4.56
C SER A 346 -10.88 8.14 5.14
N ILE A 347 -12.01 8.12 5.83
CA ILE A 347 -12.54 6.95 6.55
C ILE A 347 -13.94 6.58 6.03
N PRO A 348 -14.40 5.33 6.25
CA PRO A 348 -15.77 4.95 5.96
C PRO A 348 -16.76 5.75 6.82
N ASP A 349 -17.87 6.15 6.22
CA ASP A 349 -18.98 6.75 6.98
C ASP A 349 -19.65 5.66 7.84
N THR A 350 -19.74 5.89 9.15
CA THR A 350 -20.40 4.96 10.07
C THR A 350 -21.90 4.84 9.83
N SER A 351 -22.52 5.85 9.21
CA SER A 351 -23.96 5.86 8.87
C SER A 351 -24.25 5.25 7.49
N ASP A 352 -23.31 5.38 6.55
CA ASP A 352 -23.39 4.80 5.20
C ASP A 352 -22.06 4.13 4.83
N PRO A 353 -21.90 2.82 5.07
CA PRO A 353 -20.67 2.10 4.79
C PRO A 353 -20.21 2.15 3.33
N THR A 354 -21.06 2.59 2.41
CA THR A 354 -20.72 2.73 0.99
C THR A 354 -20.05 4.06 0.66
N ALA A 355 -20.11 5.03 1.60
CA ALA A 355 -19.53 6.35 1.47
C ALA A 355 -18.23 6.49 2.26
N GLN A 356 -17.39 7.43 1.84
CA GLN A 356 -16.21 7.86 2.58
C GLN A 356 -16.36 9.33 2.97
N ILE A 357 -15.90 9.63 4.18
CA ILE A 357 -15.89 11.00 4.73
C ILE A 357 -14.49 11.37 5.18
N ALA A 358 -14.23 12.65 5.32
CA ALA A 358 -13.04 13.12 6.02
C ALA A 358 -13.21 12.83 7.51
N GLY A 359 -12.24 12.11 8.09
CA GLY A 359 -12.17 11.89 9.53
C GLY A 359 -11.69 13.10 10.30
N SER A 360 -11.43 12.90 11.58
CA SER A 360 -10.80 13.91 12.44
C SER A 360 -9.33 14.07 12.11
N ASN A 361 -8.76 15.25 12.34
CA ASN A 361 -7.32 15.41 12.20
C ASN A 361 -6.59 14.61 13.28
N VAL A 362 -5.65 13.75 12.88
CA VAL A 362 -4.85 12.89 13.75
C VAL A 362 -3.43 13.41 13.78
N ALA A 363 -3.02 13.95 14.93
CA ALA A 363 -1.68 14.39 15.20
C ALA A 363 -1.06 13.51 16.31
N LEU A 364 -0.02 12.75 15.97
CA LEU A 364 0.72 11.86 16.88
C LEU A 364 2.21 12.12 16.74
N ASP A 365 2.92 12.28 17.86
CA ASP A 365 4.35 12.62 17.85
C ASP A 365 5.28 11.42 17.81
N ASN A 366 4.83 10.25 18.29
CA ASN A 366 5.70 9.08 18.46
C ASN A 366 5.02 7.80 17.95
N VAL A 367 4.93 7.66 16.65
CA VAL A 367 4.44 6.45 16.00
C VAL A 367 5.59 5.46 15.83
N LEU A 368 5.42 4.25 16.37
CA LEU A 368 6.40 3.17 16.30
C LEU A 368 6.22 2.31 15.05
N GLY A 369 4.96 2.03 14.67
CA GLY A 369 4.69 1.19 13.52
C GLY A 369 3.24 0.78 13.35
N VAL A 370 3.02 -0.03 12.34
CA VAL A 370 1.71 -0.60 12.00
C VAL A 370 1.84 -2.07 11.62
N LEU A 371 1.00 -2.91 12.22
CA LEU A 371 0.81 -4.33 11.88
C LEU A 371 -0.54 -4.47 11.20
N TYR A 372 -0.57 -5.01 9.97
CA TYR A 372 -1.80 -5.03 9.17
C TYR A 372 -1.88 -6.25 8.25
N ASP A 373 -3.09 -6.51 7.75
CA ASP A 373 -3.37 -7.51 6.73
C ASP A 373 -2.89 -7.04 5.34
N GLU A 374 -2.31 -7.92 4.53
CA GLU A 374 -1.81 -7.57 3.20
C GLU A 374 -2.88 -6.93 2.29
N ASP A 375 -4.15 -7.27 2.50
CA ASP A 375 -5.27 -6.75 1.72
C ASP A 375 -5.85 -5.44 2.29
N ALA A 376 -5.33 -4.95 3.43
CA ALA A 376 -5.78 -3.71 4.04
C ALA A 376 -5.26 -2.46 3.34
N ILE A 377 -4.06 -2.53 2.78
CA ILE A 377 -3.44 -1.43 2.03
C ILE A 377 -2.99 -1.96 0.68
N MET A 378 -3.58 -1.44 -0.38
CA MET A 378 -3.23 -1.83 -1.74
C MET A 378 -3.00 -0.60 -2.61
N VAL A 379 -2.03 -0.68 -3.51
CA VAL A 379 -1.70 0.38 -4.47
C VAL A 379 -1.62 -0.19 -5.87
N ASP A 380 -1.97 0.62 -6.86
CA ASP A 380 -1.89 0.29 -8.27
C ASP A 380 -1.18 1.39 -9.04
N TYR A 381 -0.24 1.00 -9.87
CA TYR A 381 0.49 1.89 -10.75
C TYR A 381 0.48 1.36 -12.16
N GLN A 382 -0.06 2.13 -13.07
CA GLN A 382 -0.11 1.77 -14.49
C GLN A 382 0.41 2.91 -15.35
N LEU A 383 1.28 2.60 -16.31
CA LEU A 383 1.53 3.49 -17.42
C LEU A 383 0.33 3.42 -18.36
N ASP A 384 -0.38 4.54 -18.50
CA ASP A 384 -1.57 4.62 -19.33
C ASP A 384 -1.18 4.81 -20.79
N SER A 385 -0.43 5.87 -21.08
CA SER A 385 -0.06 6.26 -22.43
C SER A 385 1.11 7.25 -22.45
N SER A 386 1.76 7.33 -23.58
CA SER A 386 2.73 8.38 -23.86
C SER A 386 2.36 9.11 -25.14
N TYR A 387 2.41 10.42 -25.13
CA TYR A 387 2.13 11.28 -26.27
C TYR A 387 3.25 12.28 -26.48
N SER A 388 3.47 12.67 -27.73
CA SER A 388 4.40 13.73 -28.06
C SER A 388 3.69 14.88 -28.81
N THR A 389 4.11 16.11 -28.54
CA THR A 389 3.61 17.29 -29.24
C THR A 389 4.24 17.39 -30.64
N PRO A 390 3.64 18.10 -31.61
CA PRO A 390 4.35 18.53 -32.80
C PRO A 390 5.60 19.34 -32.46
N VAL A 391 6.57 19.40 -33.36
CA VAL A 391 7.77 20.23 -33.15
C VAL A 391 7.39 21.69 -33.16
N GLU A 392 7.82 22.45 -32.15
CA GLU A 392 7.68 23.89 -32.11
C GLU A 392 8.72 24.51 -33.05
N ALA A 393 8.24 25.11 -34.15
CA ALA A 393 9.07 25.53 -35.28
C ALA A 393 10.08 26.64 -34.94
N ARG A 394 9.80 27.52 -33.97
CA ARG A 394 10.65 28.63 -33.62
C ARG A 394 11.86 28.22 -32.78
N LYS A 395 11.65 27.30 -31.82
CA LYS A 395 12.66 26.88 -30.86
C LYS A 395 13.15 25.45 -31.08
N ARG A 396 12.59 24.77 -32.07
CA ARG A 396 12.95 23.38 -32.45
C ARG A 396 12.99 22.42 -31.30
N TYR A 397 11.91 22.37 -30.50
CA TYR A 397 11.76 21.42 -29.42
C TYR A 397 10.45 20.69 -29.54
N ARG A 398 10.36 19.55 -28.82
CA ARG A 398 9.18 18.72 -28.66
C ARG A 398 9.06 18.28 -27.24
N ASN A 399 7.81 18.20 -26.72
CA ASN A 399 7.52 17.66 -25.41
C ASN A 399 7.02 16.23 -25.58
N ILE A 400 7.51 15.34 -24.72
CA ILE A 400 7.00 13.98 -24.53
C ILE A 400 6.27 13.96 -23.21
N TRP A 401 5.02 13.50 -23.22
CA TRP A 401 4.17 13.41 -22.05
C TRP A 401 3.94 11.94 -21.73
N TRP A 402 4.17 11.54 -20.48
CA TRP A 402 3.81 10.24 -19.95
C TRP A 402 2.64 10.39 -19.01
N HIS A 403 1.60 9.59 -19.21
CA HIS A 403 0.41 9.57 -18.37
C HIS A 403 0.45 8.31 -17.51
N PHE A 404 0.32 8.48 -16.21
CA PHE A 404 0.30 7.39 -15.24
C PHE A 404 -1.04 7.38 -14.53
N ALA A 405 -1.61 6.20 -14.35
CA ALA A 405 -2.76 6.01 -13.51
C ALA A 405 -2.30 5.46 -12.16
N LYS A 406 -2.78 6.06 -11.09
CA LYS A 406 -2.55 5.64 -9.72
C LYS A 406 -3.89 5.38 -9.05
N ASN A 407 -3.97 4.31 -8.27
CA ASN A 407 -5.12 4.01 -7.44
C ASN A 407 -4.63 3.53 -6.07
N ALA A 408 -5.29 3.94 -4.99
CA ALA A 408 -4.98 3.54 -3.64
C ALA A 408 -6.23 3.03 -2.95
N ILE A 409 -6.06 1.97 -2.18
CA ILE A 409 -7.11 1.36 -1.39
C ILE A 409 -6.64 1.30 0.05
N ASN A 410 -7.46 1.85 0.96
CA ASN A 410 -7.36 1.64 2.39
C ASN A 410 -8.63 0.95 2.85
N ASP A 411 -8.51 -0.34 3.13
CA ASP A 411 -9.64 -1.16 3.57
C ASP A 411 -9.60 -1.34 5.08
N PHE A 412 -10.36 -0.51 5.78
CA PHE A 412 -10.48 -0.57 7.24
C PHE A 412 -11.30 -1.77 7.72
N THR A 413 -11.90 -2.56 6.83
CA THR A 413 -12.60 -3.80 7.19
C THR A 413 -11.68 -4.99 7.33
N GLU A 414 -10.41 -4.86 6.92
CA GLU A 414 -9.36 -5.82 7.21
C GLU A 414 -8.57 -5.41 8.46
N ASN A 415 -7.93 -6.40 9.10
CA ASN A 415 -7.23 -6.18 10.36
C ASN A 415 -6.05 -5.24 10.23
N GLY A 416 -5.92 -4.31 11.18
CA GLY A 416 -4.78 -3.42 11.31
C GLY A 416 -4.64 -2.86 12.70
N ILE A 417 -3.40 -2.76 13.18
CA ILE A 417 -3.07 -2.27 14.52
C ILE A 417 -2.01 -1.20 14.40
N LEU A 418 -2.32 0.00 14.88
CA LEU A 418 -1.38 1.11 15.00
C LEU A 418 -0.69 1.05 16.36
N LEU A 419 0.64 1.12 16.39
CA LEU A 419 1.47 1.13 17.58
C LEU A 419 2.09 2.53 17.73
N TYR A 420 1.76 3.23 18.81
CA TYR A 420 2.27 4.57 19.09
C TYR A 420 2.62 4.73 20.57
N MET A 421 3.32 5.78 20.94
CA MET A 421 3.65 6.15 22.31
C MET A 421 3.02 7.50 22.63
N GLY A 422 2.04 7.50 23.54
CA GLY A 422 1.35 8.70 24.02
C GLY A 422 2.10 9.44 25.14
#